data_99b14d31b478b53bcf40fb78ee65b577
#
_entry.id   99b14d31b478b53bcf40fb78ee65b577
#
_cell.length_a   1.000
_cell.length_b   1.000
_cell.length_c   1.000
_cell.angle_alpha   90.00
_cell.angle_beta   90.00
_cell.angle_gamma   90.00
#
_symmetry.space_group_name_H-M   'P 1'
#
loop_
_entity.id
_entity.type
_entity.pdbx_description
1 polymer ?
#
loop_
_entity_poly.entity_id
_entity_poly.type
_entity_poly.pdbx_seq_one_letter_code
_entity_poly.pdbx_strand_id
1 'polypeptide(L)'
;MALPTNVLQQVQTYQRSNLALLENLNCFMNVSNTRFKDFEKITANLGSVVTFDLPPRFTTAQGLVASFQPAVQRVLSLTCDQATNTSYAFTAQERIFNVEKDTESYMELFGRSAVAEMGANIEANLALNSNSHVPVNTVVNGQTVPTGALHTESGPFRFFGDGVTPINSFQQLAQMIANFKNFGSVQQGIKVILPDVNIPPIVGTGLNQFAPKRNDDMAMSWEVGEFGTPPVMYYQSNLLPTQTAGTVGNSAQTLTVVSTNDPTGANITQITFSGATVNDANAIKSGDLLQFQDNVSGKTNLRYLTFIGHVISNQPVQIRATADAAADGSGNVVINISPALQSTAGGTQNINVNVIAGMQAKALPNHKCGLIIGGDAFYLAMPRLPDQYPFPTAAEYDPDTGVSMRMTYGSLFGQNQMGMIHDSTWGSVLVPEYSMRIAFPA
;
A
#
# COMPACT_ATOMS: atom_id res chain seq x y z
N MET A 1 -27.40 34.83 20.71
CA MET A 1 -27.12 34.14 21.98
C MET A 1 -25.72 33.55 21.84
N ALA A 2 -24.75 34.05 22.58
CA ALA A 2 -23.39 33.52 22.50
C ALA A 2 -23.38 32.12 23.13
N LEU A 3 -22.91 31.11 22.38
CA LEU A 3 -22.71 29.78 22.93
C LEU A 3 -21.66 29.85 24.05
N PRO A 4 -21.87 29.18 25.18
CA PRO A 4 -20.89 29.18 26.25
C PRO A 4 -19.55 28.61 25.76
N THR A 5 -18.48 29.33 26.03
CA THR A 5 -17.10 29.03 25.57
C THR A 5 -16.65 27.65 26.02
N ASN A 6 -17.19 27.10 27.09
CA ASN A 6 -16.84 25.79 27.64
C ASN A 6 -17.27 24.62 26.77
N VAL A 7 -18.31 24.74 25.96
CA VAL A 7 -18.78 23.68 25.08
C VAL A 7 -17.79 23.42 23.93
N LEU A 8 -17.16 24.49 23.42
CA LEU A 8 -16.16 24.37 22.35
C LEU A 8 -14.85 23.71 22.84
N GLN A 9 -14.41 24.01 24.06
CA GLN A 9 -13.22 23.38 24.63
C GLN A 9 -13.41 21.89 24.90
N GLN A 10 -14.58 21.47 25.35
CA GLN A 10 -14.90 20.05 25.55
C GLN A 10 -14.89 19.28 24.23
N VAL A 11 -15.48 19.84 23.17
CA VAL A 11 -15.52 19.23 21.84
C VAL A 11 -14.13 19.07 21.26
N GLN A 12 -13.25 20.06 21.40
CA GLN A 12 -11.86 19.97 20.94
C GLN A 12 -11.07 18.91 21.71
N THR A 13 -11.20 18.84 23.03
CA THR A 13 -10.53 17.84 23.86
C THR A 13 -10.98 16.43 23.46
N TYR A 14 -12.27 16.26 23.23
CA TYR A 14 -12.85 15.01 22.78
C TYR A 14 -12.34 14.60 21.39
N GLN A 15 -12.28 15.56 20.46
CA GLN A 15 -11.76 15.32 19.12
C GLN A 15 -10.28 14.93 19.12
N ARG A 16 -9.45 15.51 19.98
CA ARG A 16 -8.05 15.10 20.16
C ARG A 16 -7.92 13.67 20.66
N SER A 17 -8.78 13.28 21.61
CA SER A 17 -8.81 11.88 22.08
C SER A 17 -9.18 10.90 20.97
N ASN A 18 -10.14 11.28 20.12
CA ASN A 18 -10.55 10.49 18.97
C ASN A 18 -9.46 10.42 17.88
N LEU A 19 -8.75 11.53 17.65
CA LEU A 19 -7.62 11.53 16.72
C LEU A 19 -6.51 10.59 17.18
N ALA A 20 -6.12 10.66 18.45
CA ALA A 20 -5.14 9.74 19.04
C ALA A 20 -5.59 8.27 18.95
N LEU A 21 -6.87 8.00 19.09
CA LEU A 21 -7.42 6.66 18.90
C LEU A 21 -7.29 6.20 17.45
N LEU A 22 -7.60 7.05 16.48
CA LEU A 22 -7.47 6.75 15.06
C LEU A 22 -6.03 6.38 14.69
N GLU A 23 -5.05 7.13 15.17
CA GLU A 23 -3.63 6.88 14.95
C GLU A 23 -3.18 5.54 15.52
N ASN A 24 -3.60 5.23 16.75
CA ASN A 24 -3.20 4.00 17.42
C ASN A 24 -3.84 2.74 16.82
N LEU A 25 -4.95 2.86 16.12
CA LEU A 25 -5.63 1.71 15.51
C LEU A 25 -5.08 1.30 14.14
N ASN A 26 -4.30 2.17 13.49
CA ASN A 26 -3.90 1.98 12.11
C ASN A 26 -2.41 1.66 11.95
N CYS A 27 -2.12 0.44 11.48
CA CYS A 27 -0.77 -0.01 11.16
C CYS A 27 -0.16 0.79 9.98
N PHE A 28 -0.91 0.98 8.88
CA PHE A 28 -0.40 1.67 7.69
C PHE A 28 -0.16 3.15 7.92
N MET A 29 -0.92 3.82 8.80
CA MET A 29 -0.63 5.19 9.21
C MET A 29 0.71 5.29 9.93
N ASN A 30 0.99 4.37 10.86
CA ASN A 30 2.26 4.33 11.62
C ASN A 30 3.47 4.00 10.73
N VAL A 31 3.25 3.29 9.62
CA VAL A 31 4.31 2.93 8.68
C VAL A 31 4.54 4.01 7.64
N SER A 32 3.54 4.86 7.37
CA SER A 32 3.59 5.87 6.31
C SER A 32 4.49 7.06 6.67
N ASN A 33 4.96 7.76 5.64
CA ASN A 33 5.58 9.07 5.75
C ASN A 33 4.52 10.14 5.47
N THR A 34 4.17 10.89 6.52
CA THR A 34 3.19 11.97 6.46
C THR A 34 3.83 13.36 6.50
N ARG A 35 5.14 13.44 6.80
CA ARG A 35 5.87 14.68 7.09
C ARG A 35 6.51 15.37 5.89
N PHE A 36 6.10 15.01 4.69
CA PHE A 36 6.70 15.57 3.47
C PHE A 36 6.14 16.94 3.08
N LYS A 37 5.02 17.37 3.68
CA LYS A 37 4.40 18.66 3.42
C LYS A 37 3.56 19.14 4.61
N ASP A 38 3.52 20.46 4.80
CA ASP A 38 2.72 21.10 5.84
C ASP A 38 1.25 21.22 5.40
N PHE A 39 0.43 20.25 5.80
CA PHE A 39 -1.01 20.23 5.54
C PHE A 39 -1.87 20.90 6.64
N GLU A 40 -1.23 21.44 7.68
CA GLU A 40 -1.93 22.16 8.76
C GLU A 40 -2.61 23.44 8.25
N LYS A 41 -1.98 24.11 7.29
CA LYS A 41 -2.49 25.35 6.74
C LYS A 41 -3.62 25.08 5.75
N ILE A 42 -4.83 25.51 6.12
CA ILE A 42 -5.99 25.58 5.22
C ILE A 42 -5.75 26.69 4.19
N THR A 43 -4.75 26.57 3.36
CA THR A 43 -4.56 27.51 2.25
C THR A 43 -5.18 26.91 1.00
N ALA A 44 -6.06 27.66 0.39
CA ALA A 44 -6.84 27.31 -0.80
C ALA A 44 -6.03 26.88 -2.04
N ASN A 45 -4.70 26.76 -1.93
CA ASN A 45 -3.79 26.53 -3.05
C ASN A 45 -3.03 25.21 -3.00
N LEU A 46 -3.37 24.30 -2.10
CA LEU A 46 -2.71 22.98 -2.04
C LEU A 46 -3.22 22.03 -3.12
N GLY A 47 -3.88 22.27 -4.09
CA GLY A 47 -4.33 21.34 -5.13
C GLY A 47 -4.61 19.90 -4.63
N SER A 48 -5.42 19.17 -5.29
CA SER A 48 -5.70 17.75 -4.94
C SER A 48 -4.53 16.80 -5.24
N VAL A 49 -3.49 17.28 -5.92
CA VAL A 49 -2.36 16.46 -6.38
C VAL A 49 -1.04 17.00 -5.84
N VAL A 50 -0.28 16.11 -5.20
CA VAL A 50 1.09 16.38 -4.74
C VAL A 50 2.06 15.54 -5.56
N THR A 51 3.09 16.16 -6.12
CA THR A 51 4.10 15.47 -6.93
C THR A 51 5.39 15.28 -6.14
N PHE A 52 5.99 14.11 -6.28
CA PHE A 52 7.29 13.74 -5.71
C PHE A 52 8.27 13.43 -6.82
N ASP A 53 9.46 14.01 -6.73
CA ASP A 53 10.56 13.69 -7.63
C ASP A 53 11.28 12.43 -7.11
N LEU A 54 11.30 11.40 -7.94
CA LEU A 54 12.08 10.20 -7.66
C LEU A 54 13.54 10.43 -8.09
N PRO A 55 14.52 9.92 -7.32
CA PRO A 55 15.92 10.10 -7.66
C PRO A 55 16.24 9.49 -9.02
N PRO A 56 16.94 10.26 -9.91
CA PRO A 56 17.39 9.76 -11.20
C PRO A 56 18.46 8.69 -11.02
N ARG A 57 18.55 7.78 -11.98
CA ARG A 57 19.61 6.76 -12.04
C ARG A 57 20.75 7.24 -12.90
N PHE A 58 21.99 6.97 -12.48
CA PHE A 58 23.21 7.27 -13.22
C PHE A 58 24.08 6.03 -13.34
N THR A 59 24.84 5.94 -14.42
CA THR A 59 25.90 4.93 -14.59
C THR A 59 27.26 5.59 -14.36
N THR A 60 28.23 4.84 -13.88
CA THR A 60 29.62 5.30 -13.71
C THR A 60 30.47 4.89 -14.90
N ALA A 61 31.29 5.80 -15.40
CA ALA A 61 32.32 5.52 -16.39
C ALA A 61 33.71 5.49 -15.72
N GLN A 62 34.57 4.57 -16.14
CA GLN A 62 35.96 4.55 -15.68
C GLN A 62 36.83 5.48 -16.54
N GLY A 63 37.66 6.27 -15.90
CA GLY A 63 38.61 7.17 -16.55
C GLY A 63 38.47 8.62 -16.09
N LEU A 64 39.41 9.47 -16.52
CA LEU A 64 39.44 10.90 -16.17
C LEU A 64 38.58 11.77 -17.08
N VAL A 65 38.08 11.22 -18.19
CA VAL A 65 37.25 11.97 -19.15
C VAL A 65 35.77 11.76 -18.75
N ALA A 66 35.11 12.88 -18.40
CA ALA A 66 33.69 12.84 -18.02
C ALA A 66 32.82 12.69 -19.28
N SER A 67 31.91 11.70 -19.21
CA SER A 67 30.79 11.57 -20.16
C SER A 67 29.51 12.05 -19.49
N PHE A 68 28.93 13.13 -19.99
CA PHE A 68 27.67 13.64 -19.43
C PHE A 68 26.49 12.77 -19.84
N GLN A 69 25.71 12.34 -18.85
CA GLN A 69 24.52 11.52 -19.06
C GLN A 69 23.27 12.38 -18.91
N PRO A 70 22.24 12.19 -19.75
CA PRO A 70 20.97 12.83 -19.55
C PRO A 70 20.32 12.27 -18.28
N ALA A 71 19.92 13.14 -17.35
CA ALA A 71 19.12 12.76 -16.20
C ALA A 71 17.66 12.65 -16.62
N VAL A 72 17.07 11.45 -16.47
CA VAL A 72 15.64 11.26 -16.66
C VAL A 72 14.97 11.41 -15.30
N GLN A 73 14.26 12.52 -15.11
CA GLN A 73 13.49 12.78 -13.92
C GLN A 73 12.18 11.99 -13.98
N ARG A 74 11.90 11.22 -12.93
CA ARG A 74 10.66 10.47 -12.76
C ARG A 74 9.84 11.16 -11.68
N VAL A 75 8.57 11.35 -11.93
CA VAL A 75 7.64 12.00 -11.01
C VAL A 75 6.58 11.01 -10.59
N LEU A 76 6.31 10.94 -9.29
CA LEU A 76 5.20 10.19 -8.73
C LEU A 76 4.17 11.17 -8.18
N SER A 77 2.90 10.97 -8.50
CA SER A 77 1.82 11.84 -8.05
C SER A 77 0.98 11.16 -6.98
N LEU A 78 0.66 11.91 -5.92
CA LEU A 78 -0.27 11.54 -4.88
C LEU A 78 -1.50 12.43 -5.01
N THR A 79 -2.68 11.81 -5.15
CA THR A 79 -3.96 12.52 -5.23
C THR A 79 -4.76 12.27 -3.97
N CYS A 80 -5.23 13.34 -3.31
CA CYS A 80 -6.12 13.24 -2.15
C CYS A 80 -7.58 13.17 -2.67
N ASP A 81 -8.01 11.99 -3.08
CA ASP A 81 -9.32 11.72 -3.67
C ASP A 81 -10.21 10.79 -2.84
N GLN A 82 -9.66 10.26 -1.75
CA GLN A 82 -10.38 9.39 -0.84
C GLN A 82 -10.99 10.19 0.30
N ALA A 83 -12.23 9.84 0.66
CA ALA A 83 -12.91 10.41 1.82
C ALA A 83 -13.72 9.33 2.53
N THR A 84 -13.74 9.38 3.84
CA THR A 84 -14.59 8.51 4.65
C THR A 84 -15.29 9.32 5.73
N ASN A 85 -16.48 8.89 6.08
CA ASN A 85 -17.20 9.46 7.19
C ASN A 85 -17.94 8.38 7.99
N THR A 86 -18.12 8.65 9.26
CA THR A 86 -18.98 7.85 10.13
C THR A 86 -19.90 8.80 10.86
N SER A 87 -21.20 8.47 10.89
CA SER A 87 -22.20 9.32 11.48
C SER A 87 -23.13 8.54 12.44
N TYR A 88 -23.55 9.21 13.48
CA TYR A 88 -24.55 8.70 14.41
C TYR A 88 -25.44 9.83 14.92
N ALA A 89 -26.62 9.50 15.37
CA ALA A 89 -27.59 10.49 15.86
C ALA A 89 -28.25 10.02 17.15
N PHE A 90 -28.60 10.99 18.00
CA PHE A 90 -29.34 10.77 19.24
C PHE A 90 -30.67 11.47 19.17
N THR A 91 -31.73 10.78 19.59
CA THR A 91 -33.04 11.40 19.76
C THR A 91 -33.08 12.16 21.07
N ALA A 92 -33.94 13.21 21.13
CA ALA A 92 -34.16 13.95 22.38
C ALA A 92 -34.73 13.05 23.49
N GLN A 93 -35.51 12.03 23.13
CA GLN A 93 -36.05 11.04 24.08
C GLN A 93 -34.96 10.16 24.70
N GLU A 94 -34.00 9.67 23.94
CA GLU A 94 -32.87 8.89 24.46
C GLU A 94 -32.07 9.68 25.48
N ARG A 95 -31.93 10.97 25.30
CA ARG A 95 -31.24 11.87 26.24
C ARG A 95 -31.99 12.07 27.55
N ILE A 96 -33.34 12.08 27.52
CA ILE A 96 -34.16 12.32 28.69
C ILE A 96 -34.33 11.07 29.55
N PHE A 97 -34.47 9.90 28.92
CA PHE A 97 -34.76 8.66 29.64
C PHE A 97 -33.48 7.94 30.16
N ASN A 98 -32.31 8.35 29.73
CA ASN A 98 -31.07 7.75 30.21
C ASN A 98 -30.42 8.62 31.30
N VAL A 99 -31.07 8.62 32.48
CA VAL A 99 -30.71 9.48 33.63
C VAL A 99 -29.33 9.14 34.23
N GLU A 100 -28.78 7.94 33.96
CA GLU A 100 -27.53 7.50 34.57
C GLU A 100 -26.26 7.83 33.79
N LYS A 101 -26.39 8.28 32.54
CA LYS A 101 -25.23 8.62 31.72
C LYS A 101 -25.30 10.05 31.19
N ASP A 102 -24.27 10.79 31.50
CA ASP A 102 -24.07 12.13 30.96
C ASP A 102 -23.90 12.11 29.44
N THR A 103 -24.26 13.21 28.78
CA THR A 103 -24.12 13.37 27.31
C THR A 103 -22.67 13.12 26.84
N GLU A 104 -21.69 13.51 27.67
CA GLU A 104 -20.27 13.27 27.41
C GLU A 104 -19.93 11.78 27.35
N SER A 105 -20.48 10.99 28.27
CA SER A 105 -20.27 9.54 28.33
C SER A 105 -20.81 8.82 27.09
N TYR A 106 -21.92 9.30 26.53
CA TYR A 106 -22.46 8.80 25.26
C TYR A 106 -21.60 9.19 24.08
N MET A 107 -21.18 10.44 23.99
CA MET A 107 -20.29 10.91 22.94
C MET A 107 -18.97 10.13 22.93
N GLU A 108 -18.43 9.85 24.12
CA GLU A 108 -17.20 9.06 24.23
C GLU A 108 -17.40 7.61 23.78
N LEU A 109 -18.45 6.94 24.22
CA LEU A 109 -18.72 5.54 23.89
C LEU A 109 -19.00 5.36 22.39
N PHE A 110 -19.92 6.12 21.83
CA PHE A 110 -20.31 6.02 20.43
C PHE A 110 -19.22 6.57 19.50
N GLY A 111 -18.56 7.66 19.89
CA GLY A 111 -17.49 8.24 19.11
C GLY A 111 -16.28 7.33 18.99
N ARG A 112 -15.86 6.68 20.06
CA ARG A 112 -14.78 5.68 19.99
C ARG A 112 -15.10 4.54 19.03
N SER A 113 -16.34 4.02 19.07
CA SER A 113 -16.77 2.98 18.15
C SER A 113 -16.82 3.49 16.70
N ALA A 114 -17.33 4.70 16.47
CA ALA A 114 -17.41 5.32 15.15
C ALA A 114 -16.02 5.58 14.54
N VAL A 115 -15.10 6.08 15.36
CA VAL A 115 -13.71 6.34 14.93
C VAL A 115 -12.95 5.04 14.68
N ALA A 116 -13.17 3.99 15.48
CA ALA A 116 -12.58 2.68 15.24
C ALA A 116 -13.03 2.09 13.90
N GLU A 117 -14.33 2.20 13.57
CA GLU A 117 -14.86 1.75 12.28
C GLU A 117 -14.29 2.58 11.10
N MET A 118 -14.19 3.89 11.28
CA MET A 118 -13.55 4.76 10.29
C MET A 118 -12.08 4.40 10.10
N GLY A 119 -11.36 4.13 11.19
CA GLY A 119 -9.98 3.68 11.17
C GLY A 119 -9.81 2.37 10.42
N ALA A 120 -10.66 1.38 10.66
CA ALA A 120 -10.63 0.11 9.93
C ALA A 120 -10.87 0.30 8.42
N ASN A 121 -11.76 1.20 8.04
CA ASN A 121 -12.00 1.52 6.62
C ASN A 121 -10.79 2.19 5.96
N ILE A 122 -10.16 3.15 6.64
CA ILE A 122 -8.95 3.81 6.15
C ILE A 122 -7.81 2.78 6.03
N GLU A 123 -7.58 1.95 7.04
CA GLU A 123 -6.55 0.91 7.04
C GLU A 123 -6.75 -0.06 5.86
N ALA A 124 -7.97 -0.54 5.64
CA ALA A 124 -8.30 -1.42 4.53
C ALA A 124 -8.03 -0.76 3.17
N ASN A 125 -8.37 0.53 3.02
CA ASN A 125 -8.10 1.30 1.81
C ASN A 125 -6.60 1.49 1.57
N LEU A 126 -5.84 1.84 2.59
CA LEU A 126 -4.39 1.98 2.51
C LEU A 126 -3.71 0.66 2.16
N ALA A 127 -4.17 -0.45 2.74
CA ALA A 127 -3.68 -1.79 2.43
C ALA A 127 -3.94 -2.18 0.97
N LEU A 128 -5.12 -1.85 0.43
CA LEU A 128 -5.45 -2.05 -0.98
C LEU A 128 -4.58 -1.21 -1.90
N ASN A 129 -4.49 0.08 -1.65
CA ASN A 129 -3.72 1.01 -2.47
C ASN A 129 -2.22 0.64 -2.49
N SER A 130 -1.68 0.24 -1.35
CA SER A 130 -0.27 -0.13 -1.23
C SER A 130 0.07 -1.46 -1.91
N ASN A 131 -0.87 -2.39 -2.00
CA ASN A 131 -0.68 -3.68 -2.66
C ASN A 131 -1.11 -3.69 -4.14
N SER A 132 -1.63 -2.60 -4.63
CA SER A 132 -2.12 -2.34 -5.99
C SER A 132 -3.30 -3.18 -6.50
N HIS A 133 -4.17 -2.53 -7.22
CA HIS A 133 -5.23 -3.06 -8.09
C HIS A 133 -6.00 -4.29 -7.58
N VAL A 134 -6.74 -4.08 -6.53
CA VAL A 134 -7.87 -4.96 -6.24
C VAL A 134 -9.10 -4.39 -6.96
N PRO A 135 -9.96 -5.23 -7.56
CA PRO A 135 -11.12 -4.76 -8.32
C PRO A 135 -12.01 -3.82 -7.52
N VAL A 136 -12.57 -2.87 -8.22
CA VAL A 136 -13.61 -1.94 -7.74
C VAL A 136 -14.65 -2.67 -6.89
N ASN A 137 -15.01 -2.11 -5.72
CA ASN A 137 -15.94 -2.70 -4.73
C ASN A 137 -15.42 -3.92 -3.97
N THR A 138 -14.13 -4.02 -3.72
CA THR A 138 -13.61 -5.08 -2.87
C THR A 138 -14.02 -4.84 -1.42
N VAL A 139 -14.51 -5.90 -0.80
CA VAL A 139 -14.77 -5.95 0.65
C VAL A 139 -13.58 -6.61 1.32
N VAL A 140 -12.91 -5.90 2.25
CA VAL A 140 -11.82 -6.44 3.07
C VAL A 140 -12.31 -6.57 4.49
N ASN A 141 -12.35 -7.78 5.01
CA ASN A 141 -12.87 -8.10 6.36
C ASN A 141 -14.21 -7.44 6.69
N GLY A 142 -15.14 -7.42 5.72
CA GLY A 142 -16.46 -6.80 5.86
C GLY A 142 -16.51 -5.29 5.59
N GLN A 143 -15.37 -4.63 5.39
CA GLN A 143 -15.29 -3.22 5.03
C GLN A 143 -15.35 -3.04 3.53
N THR A 144 -16.27 -2.21 3.05
CA THR A 144 -16.31 -1.80 1.64
C THR A 144 -15.31 -0.68 1.43
N VAL A 145 -14.27 -0.96 0.65
CA VAL A 145 -13.28 0.04 0.30
C VAL A 145 -13.82 0.96 -0.78
N PRO A 146 -13.69 2.30 -0.62
CA PRO A 146 -14.15 3.25 -1.63
C PRO A 146 -13.50 2.99 -2.99
N THR A 147 -14.29 3.20 -4.04
CA THR A 147 -13.85 3.06 -5.43
C THR A 147 -13.15 4.33 -5.91
N GLY A 148 -11.97 4.60 -5.39
CA GLY A 148 -11.09 5.63 -5.94
C GLY A 148 -10.31 5.10 -7.16
N ALA A 149 -9.83 5.98 -8.00
CA ALA A 149 -8.90 5.61 -9.05
C ALA A 149 -7.59 5.15 -8.41
N LEU A 150 -7.41 3.83 -8.32
CA LEU A 150 -6.16 3.26 -7.83
C LEU A 150 -5.02 3.69 -8.76
N HIS A 151 -3.96 4.23 -8.18
CA HIS A 151 -2.83 4.71 -8.96
C HIS A 151 -2.15 3.54 -9.66
N THR A 152 -2.26 3.47 -10.97
CA THR A 152 -1.72 2.38 -11.80
C THR A 152 -0.22 2.20 -11.67
N GLU A 153 0.49 3.26 -11.27
CA GLU A 153 1.94 3.27 -11.09
C GLU A 153 2.38 2.95 -9.66
N SER A 154 1.45 2.95 -8.68
CA SER A 154 1.71 2.63 -7.29
C SER A 154 1.68 1.11 -7.05
N GLY A 155 2.42 0.66 -6.04
CA GLY A 155 2.42 -0.72 -5.60
C GLY A 155 3.56 -1.58 -6.12
N PRO A 156 3.90 -2.65 -5.41
CA PRO A 156 5.07 -3.48 -5.66
C PRO A 156 4.91 -4.30 -6.94
N PHE A 157 5.97 -4.40 -7.71
CA PHE A 157 6.12 -5.34 -8.82
C PHE A 157 6.96 -6.56 -8.43
N ARG A 158 7.75 -6.45 -7.35
CA ARG A 158 8.53 -7.55 -6.79
C ARG A 158 7.72 -8.28 -5.72
N PHE A 159 7.99 -9.56 -5.57
CA PHE A 159 7.36 -10.37 -4.55
C PHE A 159 8.27 -11.44 -3.97
N PHE A 160 7.91 -11.93 -2.80
CA PHE A 160 8.49 -13.09 -2.14
C PHE A 160 7.38 -14.05 -1.74
N GLY A 161 7.62 -15.35 -1.91
CA GLY A 161 6.62 -16.40 -1.68
C GLY A 161 5.94 -16.84 -2.98
N ASP A 162 5.30 -17.99 -2.93
CA ASP A 162 4.60 -18.61 -4.06
C ASP A 162 3.06 -18.55 -3.94
N GLY A 163 2.55 -17.98 -2.84
CA GLY A 163 1.13 -17.91 -2.54
C GLY A 163 0.49 -19.24 -2.12
N VAL A 164 1.26 -20.32 -2.03
CA VAL A 164 0.78 -21.65 -1.65
C VAL A 164 1.50 -22.17 -0.39
N THR A 165 2.82 -22.00 -0.34
CA THR A 165 3.63 -22.45 0.78
C THR A 165 3.62 -21.41 1.91
N PRO A 166 3.24 -21.78 3.15
CA PRO A 166 3.28 -20.86 4.27
C PRO A 166 4.69 -20.37 4.58
N ILE A 167 4.84 -19.07 4.81
CA ILE A 167 6.08 -18.49 5.33
C ILE A 167 5.99 -18.61 6.86
N ASN A 168 6.65 -19.63 7.41
CA ASN A 168 6.51 -20.00 8.82
C ASN A 168 7.86 -20.18 9.53
N SER A 169 8.97 -19.81 8.89
CA SER A 169 10.28 -19.94 9.50
C SER A 169 11.05 -18.63 9.48
N PHE A 170 11.87 -18.46 10.51
CA PHE A 170 12.78 -17.35 10.62
C PHE A 170 13.77 -17.26 9.45
N GLN A 171 14.22 -18.41 8.94
CA GLN A 171 15.08 -18.46 7.77
C GLN A 171 14.40 -17.85 6.53
N GLN A 172 13.11 -18.12 6.32
CA GLN A 172 12.37 -17.54 5.20
C GLN A 172 12.22 -16.04 5.35
N LEU A 173 11.99 -15.52 6.59
CA LEU A 173 11.99 -14.08 6.84
C LEU A 173 13.35 -13.44 6.52
N ALA A 174 14.44 -14.07 6.92
CA ALA A 174 15.79 -13.59 6.61
C ALA A 174 16.06 -13.59 5.10
N GLN A 175 15.65 -14.63 4.38
CA GLN A 175 15.73 -14.70 2.92
C GLN A 175 14.89 -13.61 2.24
N MET A 176 13.72 -13.37 2.74
CA MET A 176 12.82 -12.33 2.26
C MET A 176 13.48 -10.95 2.34
N ILE A 177 14.08 -10.61 3.49
CA ILE A 177 14.81 -9.35 3.68
C ILE A 177 16.06 -9.29 2.80
N ALA A 178 16.79 -10.38 2.68
CA ALA A 178 17.96 -10.46 1.79
C ALA A 178 17.56 -10.22 0.32
N ASN A 179 16.46 -10.82 -0.14
CA ASN A 179 15.93 -10.61 -1.48
C ASN A 179 15.49 -9.16 -1.70
N PHE A 180 14.90 -8.53 -0.69
CA PHE A 180 14.53 -7.11 -0.76
C PHE A 180 15.78 -6.23 -0.91
N LYS A 181 16.81 -6.46 -0.09
CA LYS A 181 18.07 -5.69 -0.10
C LYS A 181 18.89 -5.92 -1.38
N ASN A 182 18.83 -7.10 -1.98
CA ASN A 182 19.57 -7.43 -3.20
C ASN A 182 19.21 -6.57 -4.42
N PHE A 183 18.06 -5.92 -4.40
CA PHE A 183 17.70 -4.95 -5.46
C PHE A 183 18.50 -3.65 -5.33
N GLY A 184 19.09 -3.37 -4.15
CA GLY A 184 19.99 -2.25 -3.93
C GLY A 184 19.33 -0.89 -3.83
N SER A 185 18.02 -0.82 -3.66
CA SER A 185 17.29 0.47 -3.56
C SER A 185 17.35 1.06 -2.15
N VAL A 186 17.08 0.25 -1.12
CA VAL A 186 17.00 0.69 0.27
C VAL A 186 17.70 -0.31 1.19
N GLN A 187 18.51 0.19 2.12
CA GLN A 187 19.26 -0.62 3.07
C GLN A 187 18.81 -0.44 4.52
N GLN A 188 18.13 0.66 4.84
CA GLN A 188 17.74 1.06 6.20
C GLN A 188 16.24 1.40 6.26
N GLY A 189 15.70 1.41 7.48
CA GLY A 189 14.30 1.78 7.73
C GLY A 189 13.30 0.79 7.11
N ILE A 190 13.65 -0.51 7.07
CA ILE A 190 12.77 -1.53 6.49
C ILE A 190 11.66 -1.85 7.48
N LYS A 191 10.42 -1.76 7.00
CA LYS A 191 9.20 -2.09 7.72
C LYS A 191 8.49 -3.22 6.99
N VAL A 192 8.00 -4.21 7.73
CA VAL A 192 7.34 -5.40 7.19
C VAL A 192 5.96 -5.53 7.80
N ILE A 193 4.92 -5.60 6.99
CA ILE A 193 3.55 -5.78 7.42
C ILE A 193 3.12 -7.22 7.07
N LEU A 194 2.73 -7.97 8.10
CA LEU A 194 2.36 -9.38 8.00
C LEU A 194 0.88 -9.59 8.35
N PRO A 195 0.21 -10.59 7.76
CA PRO A 195 -1.11 -11.00 8.22
C PRO A 195 -1.03 -11.62 9.62
N ASP A 196 -2.01 -11.33 10.48
CA ASP A 196 -2.08 -11.84 11.86
C ASP A 196 -1.95 -13.36 11.94
N VAL A 197 -2.63 -14.07 11.03
CA VAL A 197 -2.69 -15.55 11.01
C VAL A 197 -1.30 -16.18 10.81
N ASN A 198 -0.34 -15.45 10.25
CA ASN A 198 1.00 -15.97 9.94
C ASN A 198 2.01 -15.70 11.06
N ILE A 199 1.66 -14.91 12.07
CA ILE A 199 2.56 -14.58 13.17
C ILE A 199 2.77 -15.75 14.14
N PRO A 200 1.73 -16.45 14.63
CA PRO A 200 1.92 -17.56 15.56
C PRO A 200 2.86 -18.67 15.05
N PRO A 201 2.78 -19.16 13.80
CA PRO A 201 3.73 -20.13 13.28
C PRO A 201 5.18 -19.61 13.25
N ILE A 202 5.39 -18.34 12.92
CA ILE A 202 6.72 -17.72 12.89
C ILE A 202 7.31 -17.63 14.30
N VAL A 203 6.53 -17.21 15.29
CA VAL A 203 6.93 -17.12 16.68
C VAL A 203 7.29 -18.50 17.25
N GLY A 204 6.53 -19.52 16.88
CA GLY A 204 6.77 -20.92 17.31
C GLY A 204 8.11 -21.50 16.81
N THR A 205 8.72 -20.96 15.76
CA THR A 205 9.97 -21.46 15.19
C THR A 205 11.24 -20.81 15.74
N GLY A 206 11.15 -20.02 16.81
CA GLY A 206 12.34 -19.50 17.51
C GLY A 206 12.52 -17.99 17.54
N LEU A 207 11.49 -17.25 17.15
CA LEU A 207 11.49 -15.78 17.29
C LEU A 207 11.60 -15.35 18.78
N ASN A 208 11.32 -16.26 19.71
CA ASN A 208 11.49 -16.07 21.16
C ASN A 208 12.94 -15.73 21.59
N GLN A 209 13.91 -15.87 20.70
CA GLN A 209 15.31 -15.52 20.97
C GLN A 209 15.61 -14.03 20.76
N PHE A 210 14.69 -13.27 20.20
CA PHE A 210 14.84 -11.83 20.00
C PHE A 210 14.21 -11.09 21.17
N ALA A 211 14.97 -10.16 21.75
CA ALA A 211 14.47 -9.32 22.82
C ALA A 211 13.23 -8.54 22.32
N PRO A 212 12.04 -8.76 22.88
CA PRO A 212 10.88 -7.97 22.52
C PRO A 212 11.14 -6.51 22.91
N LYS A 213 10.73 -5.57 22.08
CA LYS A 213 10.58 -4.18 22.48
C LYS A 213 9.71 -4.10 23.72
N ARG A 214 9.82 -3.03 24.50
CA ARG A 214 9.00 -2.83 25.71
C ARG A 214 7.52 -3.10 25.37
N ASN A 215 6.87 -3.89 26.23
CA ASN A 215 5.48 -4.29 26.05
C ASN A 215 4.52 -3.13 25.82
N ASP A 216 4.82 -1.95 26.35
CA ASP A 216 4.00 -0.74 26.23
C ASP A 216 4.03 -0.17 24.80
N ASP A 217 5.19 -0.18 24.14
CA ASP A 217 5.33 0.30 22.77
C ASP A 217 4.69 -0.66 21.77
N MET A 218 4.73 -1.96 22.06
CA MET A 218 4.09 -2.99 21.21
C MET A 218 2.56 -2.92 21.24
N ALA A 219 1.98 -2.59 22.39
CA ALA A 219 0.54 -2.49 22.53
C ALA A 219 -0.06 -1.29 21.78
N MET A 220 0.73 -0.22 21.59
CA MET A 220 0.27 1.01 20.95
C MET A 220 0.51 1.09 19.44
N SER A 221 1.52 0.38 18.91
CA SER A 221 1.95 0.55 17.52
C SER A 221 1.72 -0.66 16.62
N TRP A 222 1.10 -1.72 17.11
CA TRP A 222 0.96 -3.01 16.40
C TRP A 222 2.31 -3.59 15.94
N GLU A 223 3.38 -3.18 16.58
CA GLU A 223 4.73 -3.63 16.30
C GLU A 223 4.99 -4.97 17.00
N VAL A 224 5.42 -5.97 16.24
CA VAL A 224 5.69 -7.32 16.75
C VAL A 224 7.13 -7.47 17.26
N GLY A 225 8.04 -6.62 16.80
CA GLY A 225 9.45 -6.64 17.20
C GLY A 225 10.41 -6.22 16.11
N GLU A 226 11.69 -6.19 16.47
CA GLU A 226 12.79 -5.86 15.56
C GLU A 226 13.68 -7.06 15.31
N PHE A 227 14.14 -7.21 14.08
CA PHE A 227 15.06 -8.28 13.69
C PHE A 227 16.04 -7.83 12.62
N GLY A 228 17.26 -8.31 12.73
CA GLY A 228 18.30 -8.14 11.72
C GLY A 228 19.28 -7.00 12.02
N THR A 229 20.26 -6.83 11.12
CA THR A 229 21.25 -5.74 11.16
C THR A 229 21.37 -5.17 9.75
N PRO A 230 20.86 -3.96 9.48
CA PRO A 230 20.13 -3.04 10.35
C PRO A 230 18.76 -3.61 10.78
N PRO A 231 18.19 -3.11 11.88
CA PRO A 231 16.95 -3.64 12.44
C PRO A 231 15.78 -3.48 11.46
N VAL A 232 14.92 -4.49 11.41
CA VAL A 232 13.71 -4.54 10.61
C VAL A 232 12.53 -4.56 11.55
N MET A 233 11.60 -3.63 11.37
CA MET A 233 10.38 -3.55 12.18
C MET A 233 9.28 -4.39 11.55
N TYR A 234 8.62 -5.22 12.36
CA TYR A 234 7.51 -6.07 11.96
C TYR A 234 6.22 -5.56 12.56
N TYR A 235 5.24 -5.36 11.69
CA TYR A 235 3.88 -4.95 12.04
C TYR A 235 2.90 -6.04 11.64
N GLN A 236 1.72 -6.03 12.26
CA GLN A 236 0.65 -6.94 11.93
C GLN A 236 -0.61 -6.17 11.54
N SER A 237 -1.35 -6.70 10.57
CA SER A 237 -2.67 -6.18 10.22
C SER A 237 -3.59 -7.32 9.79
N ASN A 238 -4.82 -7.32 10.28
CA ASN A 238 -5.85 -8.28 9.90
C ASN A 238 -6.62 -7.83 8.64
N LEU A 239 -6.45 -6.57 8.23
CA LEU A 239 -7.15 -5.96 7.10
C LEU A 239 -6.37 -6.06 5.77
N LEU A 240 -5.31 -6.87 5.72
CA LEU A 240 -4.55 -7.08 4.50
C LEU A 240 -5.41 -7.76 3.42
N PRO A 241 -5.37 -7.27 2.17
CA PRO A 241 -6.19 -7.78 1.09
C PRO A 241 -5.72 -9.16 0.62
N THR A 242 -6.65 -9.90 0.01
CA THR A 242 -6.34 -11.10 -0.76
C THR A 242 -6.41 -10.75 -2.25
N GLN A 243 -5.31 -10.96 -2.97
CA GLN A 243 -5.29 -10.84 -4.43
C GLN A 243 -6.06 -12.01 -5.03
N THR A 244 -7.07 -11.70 -5.81
CA THR A 244 -7.77 -12.68 -6.64
C THR A 244 -7.07 -12.75 -7.99
N ALA A 245 -6.26 -13.78 -8.21
CA ALA A 245 -5.51 -13.97 -9.44
C ALA A 245 -6.39 -14.44 -10.59
N GLY A 246 -5.95 -14.19 -11.81
CA GLY A 246 -6.55 -14.75 -13.00
C GLY A 246 -6.39 -16.26 -13.09
N THR A 247 -7.06 -16.86 -14.08
CA THR A 247 -7.04 -18.32 -14.31
C THR A 247 -5.64 -18.87 -14.56
N VAL A 248 -4.76 -18.09 -15.19
CA VAL A 248 -3.36 -18.45 -15.45
C VAL A 248 -2.62 -18.73 -14.14
N GLY A 249 -2.75 -17.86 -13.15
CA GLY A 249 -2.14 -18.04 -11.83
C GLY A 249 -2.75 -19.21 -11.06
N ASN A 250 -4.07 -19.27 -10.98
CA ASN A 250 -4.78 -20.29 -10.22
C ASN A 250 -4.63 -21.70 -10.81
N SER A 251 -4.41 -21.83 -12.11
CA SER A 251 -4.16 -23.11 -12.78
C SER A 251 -2.68 -23.40 -12.98
N ALA A 252 -1.78 -22.56 -12.40
CA ALA A 252 -0.33 -22.69 -12.52
C ALA A 252 0.18 -22.83 -13.97
N GLN A 253 -0.49 -22.16 -14.92
CA GLN A 253 -0.11 -22.20 -16.32
C GLN A 253 1.25 -21.54 -16.56
N THR A 254 2.02 -22.08 -17.48
CA THR A 254 3.27 -21.46 -17.91
C THR A 254 3.02 -20.65 -19.17
N LEU A 255 3.23 -19.37 -19.08
CA LEU A 255 3.14 -18.44 -20.19
C LEU A 255 4.46 -18.38 -20.94
N THR A 256 4.42 -18.36 -22.27
CA THR A 256 5.59 -18.22 -23.14
C THR A 256 5.52 -16.93 -23.93
N VAL A 257 6.57 -16.11 -23.88
CA VAL A 257 6.65 -14.85 -24.62
C VAL A 257 6.56 -15.12 -26.12
N VAL A 258 5.64 -14.41 -26.77
CA VAL A 258 5.48 -14.39 -28.24
C VAL A 258 6.14 -13.16 -28.83
N SER A 259 5.79 -11.99 -28.30
CA SER A 259 6.29 -10.68 -28.73
C SER A 259 6.19 -9.63 -27.63
N THR A 260 6.87 -8.50 -27.86
CA THR A 260 6.77 -7.30 -27.02
C THR A 260 6.35 -6.12 -27.88
N ASN A 261 5.80 -5.08 -27.27
CA ASN A 261 5.49 -3.83 -27.96
C ASN A 261 6.72 -3.10 -28.48
N ASP A 262 7.90 -3.36 -27.87
CA ASP A 262 9.17 -2.80 -28.28
C ASP A 262 10.23 -3.89 -28.40
N PRO A 263 10.49 -4.40 -29.63
CA PRO A 263 11.50 -5.43 -29.87
C PRO A 263 12.94 -4.94 -29.67
N THR A 264 13.18 -3.63 -29.61
CA THR A 264 14.49 -3.05 -29.34
C THR A 264 14.88 -3.11 -27.86
N GLY A 265 13.88 -3.26 -26.98
CA GLY A 265 14.07 -3.31 -25.53
C GLY A 265 14.36 -1.95 -24.90
N ALA A 266 14.03 -0.86 -25.57
CA ALA A 266 14.20 0.48 -25.03
C ALA A 266 13.12 0.85 -24.02
N ASN A 267 11.85 0.37 -24.25
CA ASN A 267 10.74 0.64 -23.35
C ASN A 267 9.62 -0.41 -23.52
N ILE A 268 9.78 -1.57 -22.90
CA ILE A 268 8.78 -2.62 -22.97
C ILE A 268 7.73 -2.38 -21.87
N THR A 269 6.52 -2.00 -22.28
CA THR A 269 5.36 -1.77 -21.40
C THR A 269 4.26 -2.81 -21.60
N GLN A 270 4.37 -3.63 -22.66
CA GLN A 270 3.38 -4.65 -22.99
C GLN A 270 4.09 -5.89 -23.55
N ILE A 271 3.64 -7.05 -23.11
CA ILE A 271 4.15 -8.34 -23.56
C ILE A 271 2.98 -9.22 -23.96
N THR A 272 3.10 -9.86 -25.13
CA THR A 272 2.16 -10.89 -25.60
C THR A 272 2.71 -12.24 -25.20
N PHE A 273 1.92 -13.01 -24.46
CA PHE A 273 2.25 -14.38 -24.06
C PHE A 273 1.29 -15.37 -24.73
N SER A 274 1.73 -16.58 -24.94
CA SER A 274 0.92 -17.75 -25.28
C SER A 274 0.91 -18.75 -24.13
N GLY A 275 -0.03 -19.69 -24.15
CA GLY A 275 -0.13 -20.75 -23.13
C GLY A 275 -1.23 -20.54 -22.11
N ALA A 276 -2.05 -19.51 -22.27
CA ALA A 276 -3.28 -19.34 -21.50
C ALA A 276 -4.38 -20.26 -22.06
N THR A 277 -5.42 -20.50 -21.26
CA THR A 277 -6.63 -21.19 -21.71
C THR A 277 -7.30 -20.38 -22.82
N VAL A 278 -7.66 -21.05 -23.89
CA VAL A 278 -8.27 -20.42 -25.07
C VAL A 278 -9.60 -19.76 -24.72
N ASN A 279 -9.82 -18.53 -25.21
CA ASN A 279 -11.01 -17.72 -24.95
C ASN A 279 -11.33 -17.47 -23.47
N ASP A 280 -10.34 -17.46 -22.63
CA ASP A 280 -10.52 -17.16 -21.21
C ASP A 280 -10.62 -15.65 -20.97
N ALA A 281 -11.81 -15.19 -20.59
CA ALA A 281 -12.08 -13.79 -20.29
C ALA A 281 -11.36 -13.27 -19.03
N ASN A 282 -10.91 -14.17 -18.16
CA ASN A 282 -10.28 -13.85 -16.89
C ASN A 282 -8.87 -14.43 -16.79
N ALA A 283 -8.14 -14.50 -17.90
CA ALA A 283 -6.82 -15.11 -17.96
C ALA A 283 -5.83 -14.44 -16.98
N ILE A 284 -5.79 -13.12 -16.96
CA ILE A 284 -4.97 -12.30 -16.06
C ILE A 284 -5.83 -11.20 -15.45
N LYS A 285 -5.65 -10.94 -14.18
CA LYS A 285 -6.27 -9.84 -13.44
C LYS A 285 -5.28 -8.72 -13.16
N SER A 286 -5.80 -7.49 -13.08
CA SER A 286 -5.01 -6.35 -12.63
C SER A 286 -4.42 -6.63 -11.24
N GLY A 287 -3.14 -6.33 -11.06
CA GLY A 287 -2.41 -6.62 -9.83
C GLY A 287 -1.78 -8.01 -9.76
N ASP A 288 -2.01 -8.88 -10.76
CA ASP A 288 -1.32 -10.17 -10.83
C ASP A 288 0.18 -9.97 -11.01
N LEU A 289 0.93 -10.77 -10.27
CA LEU A 289 2.39 -10.77 -10.29
C LEU A 289 2.90 -11.97 -11.06
N LEU A 290 3.79 -11.70 -12.02
CA LEU A 290 4.39 -12.72 -12.85
C LEU A 290 5.92 -12.73 -12.64
N GLN A 291 6.52 -13.90 -12.65
CA GLN A 291 7.96 -14.10 -12.57
C GLN A 291 8.47 -14.84 -13.79
N PHE A 292 9.50 -14.29 -14.41
CA PHE A 292 10.22 -14.99 -15.48
C PHE A 292 10.97 -16.18 -14.91
N GLN A 293 10.98 -17.27 -15.67
CA GLN A 293 11.62 -18.51 -15.26
C GLN A 293 13.07 -18.57 -15.71
N ASP A 294 13.90 -19.17 -14.86
CA ASP A 294 15.29 -19.46 -15.17
C ASP A 294 15.43 -20.77 -15.93
N ASN A 295 16.59 -20.93 -16.56
CA ASN A 295 17.03 -22.17 -17.22
C ASN A 295 16.06 -22.66 -18.32
N VAL A 296 15.34 -21.73 -18.97
CA VAL A 296 14.59 -22.06 -20.18
C VAL A 296 15.57 -22.39 -21.30
N SER A 297 15.38 -23.56 -21.91
CA SER A 297 16.32 -24.08 -22.94
C SER A 297 16.59 -23.08 -24.06
N GLY A 298 17.85 -22.80 -24.32
CA GLY A 298 18.29 -21.85 -25.34
C GLY A 298 18.01 -20.38 -25.05
N LYS A 299 17.66 -20.03 -23.78
CA LYS A 299 17.43 -18.65 -23.37
C LYS A 299 18.35 -18.22 -22.25
N THR A 300 18.79 -16.98 -22.29
CA THR A 300 19.53 -16.36 -21.18
C THR A 300 18.56 -16.02 -20.06
N ASN A 301 18.98 -16.26 -18.81
CA ASN A 301 18.16 -15.91 -17.66
C ASN A 301 17.92 -14.39 -17.59
N LEU A 302 16.67 -14.00 -17.49
CA LEU A 302 16.26 -12.62 -17.40
C LEU A 302 16.36 -12.16 -15.95
N ARG A 303 17.24 -11.18 -15.68
CA ARG A 303 17.56 -10.69 -14.34
C ARG A 303 17.40 -9.19 -14.25
N TYR A 304 16.97 -8.69 -13.09
CA TYR A 304 17.06 -7.27 -12.79
C TYR A 304 18.51 -6.82 -12.64
N LEU A 305 18.79 -5.59 -13.03
CA LEU A 305 19.96 -4.85 -12.60
C LEU A 305 19.65 -4.16 -11.27
N THR A 306 20.60 -4.18 -10.35
CA THR A 306 20.45 -3.50 -9.06
C THR A 306 20.21 -2.00 -9.28
N PHE A 307 19.41 -1.40 -8.39
CA PHE A 307 19.06 0.02 -8.50
C PHE A 307 20.28 0.93 -8.41
N ILE A 308 21.22 0.60 -7.50
CA ILE A 308 22.52 1.25 -7.37
C ILE A 308 23.59 0.27 -7.82
N GLY A 309 24.50 0.73 -8.66
CA GLY A 309 25.64 -0.03 -9.15
C GLY A 309 25.40 -0.81 -10.43
N HIS A 310 24.17 -0.96 -10.91
CA HIS A 310 23.81 -1.65 -12.17
C HIS A 310 24.42 -3.06 -12.32
N VAL A 311 24.51 -3.78 -11.20
CA VAL A 311 25.01 -5.17 -11.17
C VAL A 311 23.85 -6.13 -11.41
N ILE A 312 24.11 -7.24 -12.11
CA ILE A 312 23.08 -8.26 -12.34
C ILE A 312 22.69 -8.89 -11.01
N SER A 313 21.41 -8.77 -10.66
CA SER A 313 20.84 -9.38 -9.46
C SER A 313 20.70 -10.89 -9.62
N ASN A 314 20.71 -11.62 -8.52
CA ASN A 314 20.39 -13.04 -8.51
C ASN A 314 18.89 -13.33 -8.65
N GLN A 315 18.04 -12.30 -8.58
CA GLN A 315 16.60 -12.47 -8.68
C GLN A 315 16.13 -12.45 -10.14
N PRO A 316 15.24 -13.37 -10.54
CA PRO A 316 14.57 -13.30 -11.83
C PRO A 316 13.68 -12.05 -11.91
N VAL A 317 13.44 -11.59 -13.11
CA VAL A 317 12.55 -10.43 -13.32
C VAL A 317 11.14 -10.80 -12.92
N GLN A 318 10.55 -9.93 -12.14
CA GLN A 318 9.18 -9.99 -11.69
C GLN A 318 8.43 -8.75 -12.21
N ILE A 319 7.25 -8.94 -12.72
CA ILE A 319 6.42 -7.89 -13.31
C ILE A 319 5.00 -7.96 -12.74
N ARG A 320 4.31 -6.85 -12.76
CA ARG A 320 2.92 -6.74 -12.37
C ARG A 320 2.06 -6.42 -13.58
N ALA A 321 0.92 -7.09 -13.72
CA ALA A 321 -0.12 -6.73 -14.67
C ALA A 321 -0.85 -5.47 -14.20
N THR A 322 -0.98 -4.46 -15.07
CA THR A 322 -1.63 -3.19 -14.74
C THR A 322 -3.10 -3.11 -15.12
N ALA A 323 -3.57 -4.10 -15.90
CA ALA A 323 -4.96 -4.19 -16.34
C ALA A 323 -5.36 -5.66 -16.48
N ASP A 324 -6.68 -5.90 -16.46
CA ASP A 324 -7.25 -7.21 -16.79
C ASP A 324 -6.94 -7.54 -18.25
N ALA A 325 -6.62 -8.81 -18.52
CA ALA A 325 -6.36 -9.30 -19.87
C ALA A 325 -7.03 -10.65 -20.12
N ALA A 326 -7.72 -10.72 -21.25
CA ALA A 326 -8.36 -11.93 -21.74
C ALA A 326 -7.45 -12.67 -22.73
N ALA A 327 -7.57 -14.00 -22.80
CA ALA A 327 -6.91 -14.81 -23.79
C ALA A 327 -7.76 -14.88 -25.08
N ASP A 328 -7.08 -14.83 -26.22
CA ASP A 328 -7.69 -14.96 -27.53
C ASP A 328 -8.03 -16.42 -27.88
N GLY A 329 -8.58 -16.63 -29.11
CA GLY A 329 -8.92 -17.95 -29.68
C GLY A 329 -7.71 -18.87 -29.91
N SER A 330 -6.49 -18.41 -29.74
CA SER A 330 -5.24 -19.16 -29.83
C SER A 330 -4.54 -19.32 -28.47
N GLY A 331 -5.14 -18.82 -27.40
CA GLY A 331 -4.54 -18.83 -26.06
C GLY A 331 -3.42 -17.80 -25.87
N ASN A 332 -3.39 -16.73 -26.70
CA ASN A 332 -2.51 -15.61 -26.49
C ASN A 332 -3.18 -14.59 -25.58
N VAL A 333 -2.40 -14.00 -24.68
CA VAL A 333 -2.82 -12.93 -23.78
C VAL A 333 -1.85 -11.76 -23.88
N VAL A 334 -2.38 -10.55 -24.03
CA VAL A 334 -1.61 -9.32 -24.11
C VAL A 334 -1.64 -8.64 -22.74
N ILE A 335 -0.52 -8.55 -22.08
CA ILE A 335 -0.40 -8.04 -20.69
C ILE A 335 0.31 -6.70 -20.71
N ASN A 336 -0.35 -5.67 -20.18
CA ASN A 336 0.29 -4.40 -19.84
C ASN A 336 1.03 -4.58 -18.52
N ILE A 337 2.30 -4.16 -18.47
CA ILE A 337 3.19 -4.47 -17.35
C ILE A 337 3.71 -3.21 -16.64
N SER A 338 4.00 -3.35 -15.36
CA SER A 338 4.77 -2.42 -14.54
C SER A 338 5.82 -3.20 -13.75
N PRO A 339 7.09 -2.71 -13.67
CA PRO A 339 7.63 -1.53 -14.35
C PRO A 339 7.85 -1.79 -15.84
N ALA A 340 8.04 -0.72 -16.60
CA ALA A 340 8.54 -0.84 -17.96
C ALA A 340 9.92 -1.48 -17.95
N LEU A 341 10.15 -2.48 -18.81
CA LEU A 341 11.42 -3.19 -18.89
C LEU A 341 12.32 -2.54 -19.94
N GLN A 342 13.56 -2.28 -19.56
CA GLN A 342 14.55 -1.59 -20.40
C GLN A 342 15.88 -2.35 -20.38
N SER A 343 16.24 -2.89 -21.54
CA SER A 343 17.51 -3.61 -21.73
C SER A 343 18.60 -2.76 -22.41
N THR A 344 18.21 -1.61 -23.01
CA THR A 344 19.16 -0.71 -23.66
C THR A 344 20.09 -0.09 -22.63
N ALA A 345 21.39 -0.16 -22.89
CA ALA A 345 22.41 0.35 -21.98
C ALA A 345 22.23 1.85 -21.70
N GLY A 346 22.30 2.24 -20.43
CA GLY A 346 22.12 3.59 -19.94
C GLY A 346 21.62 3.65 -18.51
N GLY A 347 21.41 4.84 -17.99
CA GLY A 347 20.93 5.05 -16.62
C GLY A 347 19.56 4.46 -16.34
N THR A 348 18.72 4.33 -17.36
CA THR A 348 17.36 3.78 -17.26
C THR A 348 17.29 2.26 -17.39
N GLN A 349 18.40 1.59 -17.78
CA GLN A 349 18.45 0.14 -17.91
C GLN A 349 18.10 -0.54 -16.59
N ASN A 350 17.15 -1.50 -16.62
CA ASN A 350 16.73 -2.24 -15.44
C ASN A 350 16.80 -3.76 -15.58
N ILE A 351 17.03 -4.29 -16.80
CA ILE A 351 17.20 -5.71 -17.08
C ILE A 351 18.50 -5.98 -17.85
N ASN A 352 19.08 -7.17 -17.63
CA ASN A 352 20.36 -7.57 -18.18
C ASN A 352 20.33 -7.89 -19.70
N VAL A 353 19.22 -8.44 -20.17
CA VAL A 353 19.03 -8.84 -21.59
C VAL A 353 17.60 -8.44 -22.02
N ASN A 354 17.40 -8.33 -23.34
CA ASN A 354 16.07 -8.02 -23.88
C ASN A 354 15.09 -9.20 -23.69
N VAL A 355 13.83 -8.89 -23.57
CA VAL A 355 12.74 -9.89 -23.55
C VAL A 355 12.51 -10.39 -24.98
N ILE A 356 12.75 -11.68 -25.19
CA ILE A 356 12.65 -12.30 -26.51
C ILE A 356 11.65 -13.46 -26.50
N ALA A 357 11.10 -13.77 -27.68
CA ALA A 357 10.20 -14.88 -27.86
C ALA A 357 10.78 -16.22 -27.33
N GLY A 358 9.93 -17.02 -26.69
CA GLY A 358 10.28 -18.30 -26.08
C GLY A 358 10.75 -18.21 -24.63
N MET A 359 10.95 -17.03 -24.03
CA MET A 359 11.11 -16.88 -22.58
C MET A 359 9.82 -17.27 -21.89
N GLN A 360 9.89 -17.79 -20.66
CA GLN A 360 8.72 -18.27 -19.94
C GLN A 360 8.49 -17.46 -18.66
N ALA A 361 7.23 -17.33 -18.29
CA ALA A 361 6.83 -16.70 -17.03
C ALA A 361 5.69 -17.48 -16.37
N LYS A 362 5.59 -17.36 -15.04
CA LYS A 362 4.46 -17.88 -14.25
C LYS A 362 3.83 -16.77 -13.44
N ALA A 363 2.51 -16.79 -13.34
CA ALA A 363 1.75 -15.91 -12.47
C ALA A 363 1.56 -16.56 -11.10
N LEU A 364 1.45 -15.74 -10.05
CA LEU A 364 1.06 -16.20 -8.72
C LEU A 364 -0.43 -16.58 -8.69
N PRO A 365 -0.79 -17.61 -7.90
CA PRO A 365 -2.20 -17.91 -7.61
C PRO A 365 -2.81 -16.88 -6.65
N ASN A 366 -4.06 -17.10 -6.24
CA ASN A 366 -4.68 -16.35 -5.16
C ASN A 366 -3.78 -16.36 -3.92
N HIS A 367 -3.57 -15.20 -3.34
CA HIS A 367 -2.69 -15.07 -2.17
C HIS A 367 -3.09 -13.90 -1.30
N LYS A 368 -2.87 -14.03 0.01
CA LYS A 368 -2.99 -12.93 0.95
C LYS A 368 -1.74 -12.05 0.87
N CYS A 369 -1.93 -10.74 0.75
CA CYS A 369 -0.87 -9.79 0.50
C CYS A 369 -0.25 -9.30 1.82
N GLY A 370 1.02 -9.62 2.09
CA GLY A 370 1.85 -8.84 3.00
C GLY A 370 2.66 -7.80 2.24
N LEU A 371 3.35 -6.91 2.94
CA LEU A 371 4.08 -5.81 2.34
C LEU A 371 5.40 -5.56 3.05
N ILE A 372 6.46 -5.34 2.26
CA ILE A 372 7.73 -4.79 2.72
C ILE A 372 7.85 -3.37 2.16
N ILE A 373 8.19 -2.45 3.03
CA ILE A 373 8.42 -1.04 2.70
C ILE A 373 9.81 -0.67 3.18
N GLY A 374 10.61 -0.09 2.30
CA GLY A 374 11.95 0.37 2.62
C GLY A 374 12.02 1.89 2.77
N GLY A 375 12.55 2.37 3.88
CA GLY A 375 12.66 3.80 4.13
C GLY A 375 11.30 4.52 4.11
N ASP A 376 11.29 5.71 3.55
CA ASP A 376 10.09 6.57 3.46
C ASP A 376 9.36 6.38 2.11
N ALA A 377 9.15 5.13 1.70
CA ALA A 377 8.59 4.81 0.39
C ALA A 377 7.06 4.90 0.31
N PHE A 378 6.38 4.90 1.44
CA PHE A 378 4.93 4.99 1.51
C PHE A 378 4.52 6.37 2.02
N TYR A 379 3.91 7.17 1.15
CA TYR A 379 3.46 8.52 1.45
C TYR A 379 1.95 8.55 1.68
N LEU A 380 1.55 9.21 2.76
CA LEU A 380 0.16 9.45 3.12
C LEU A 380 -0.06 10.95 3.33
N ALA A 381 -1.06 11.51 2.68
CA ALA A 381 -1.50 12.88 2.86
C ALA A 381 -2.90 12.92 3.44
N MET A 382 -3.08 13.60 4.57
CA MET A 382 -4.38 13.83 5.21
C MET A 382 -4.56 15.34 5.46
N PRO A 383 -5.08 16.08 4.45
CA PRO A 383 -5.25 17.52 4.60
C PRO A 383 -6.33 17.84 5.64
N ARG A 384 -6.08 18.88 6.43
CA ARG A 384 -7.09 19.39 7.38
C ARG A 384 -8.30 19.89 6.62
N LEU A 385 -9.48 19.37 6.97
CA LEU A 385 -10.74 19.82 6.39
C LEU A 385 -11.16 21.17 6.97
N PRO A 386 -11.74 22.07 6.17
CA PRO A 386 -12.25 23.36 6.65
C PRO A 386 -13.49 23.19 7.52
N ASP A 387 -13.73 24.16 8.39
CA ASP A 387 -14.92 24.20 9.23
C ASP A 387 -16.19 24.35 8.38
N GLN A 388 -17.27 23.66 8.76
CA GLN A 388 -18.56 23.72 8.09
C GLN A 388 -19.48 24.75 8.75
N TYR A 389 -19.44 25.99 8.30
CA TYR A 389 -20.41 26.99 8.74
C TYR A 389 -21.80 26.71 8.17
N PRO A 390 -22.94 26.82 8.94
CA PRO A 390 -23.04 27.34 10.30
C PRO A 390 -22.99 26.31 11.43
N PHE A 391 -22.57 25.07 11.15
CA PHE A 391 -22.55 24.02 12.15
C PHE A 391 -21.31 24.13 13.04
N PRO A 392 -21.42 23.83 14.34
CA PRO A 392 -20.26 23.66 15.19
C PRO A 392 -19.37 22.52 14.68
N THR A 393 -18.12 22.84 14.43
CA THR A 393 -17.11 21.89 13.94
C THR A 393 -15.88 21.95 14.82
N ALA A 394 -15.20 20.81 14.95
CA ALA A 394 -13.86 20.72 15.49
C ALA A 394 -13.01 19.94 14.50
N ALA A 395 -12.09 20.62 13.83
CA ALA A 395 -11.11 19.99 12.97
C ALA A 395 -9.76 20.00 13.69
N GLU A 396 -9.20 18.81 13.91
CA GLU A 396 -7.90 18.64 14.54
C GLU A 396 -6.94 18.01 13.53
N TYR A 397 -5.69 18.42 13.62
CA TYR A 397 -4.56 17.92 12.84
C TYR A 397 -3.38 17.73 13.79
N ASP A 398 -2.80 16.55 13.80
CA ASP A 398 -1.58 16.29 14.54
C ASP A 398 -0.36 16.56 13.64
N PRO A 399 0.47 17.58 13.96
CA PRO A 399 1.65 17.89 13.17
C PRO A 399 2.74 16.82 13.27
N ASP A 400 2.72 15.99 14.31
CA ASP A 400 3.72 14.95 14.52
C ASP A 400 3.44 13.70 13.67
N THR A 401 2.19 13.30 13.53
CA THR A 401 1.77 12.15 12.75
C THR A 401 1.23 12.52 11.38
N GLY A 402 0.85 13.80 11.15
CA GLY A 402 0.28 14.28 9.90
C GLY A 402 -1.15 13.79 9.65
N VAL A 403 -1.83 13.26 10.66
CA VAL A 403 -3.19 12.75 10.59
C VAL A 403 -4.18 13.87 10.89
N SER A 404 -5.29 13.91 10.17
CA SER A 404 -6.36 14.89 10.40
C SER A 404 -7.74 14.24 10.44
N MET A 405 -8.59 14.76 11.29
CA MET A 405 -9.99 14.37 11.39
C MET A 405 -10.85 15.58 11.77
N ARG A 406 -12.03 15.68 11.17
CA ARG A 406 -13.00 16.69 11.50
C ARG A 406 -14.23 16.05 12.14
N MET A 407 -14.75 16.67 13.17
CA MET A 407 -16.03 16.33 13.77
C MET A 407 -17.02 17.50 13.57
N THR A 408 -18.18 17.20 13.06
CA THR A 408 -19.27 18.16 12.90
C THR A 408 -20.49 17.66 13.68
N TYR A 409 -21.14 18.51 14.45
CA TYR A 409 -22.36 18.15 15.14
C TYR A 409 -23.45 19.22 14.99
N GLY A 410 -24.68 18.79 15.01
CA GLY A 410 -25.80 19.72 14.86
C GLY A 410 -27.15 19.04 15.00
N SER A 411 -28.19 19.86 15.14
CA SER A 411 -29.57 19.38 15.13
C SER A 411 -30.00 19.02 13.71
N LEU A 412 -30.53 17.83 13.56
CA LEU A 412 -31.16 17.41 12.31
C LEU A 412 -32.54 18.07 12.19
N PHE A 413 -32.63 19.00 11.26
CA PHE A 413 -33.85 19.79 11.08
C PHE A 413 -35.08 18.90 10.80
N GLY A 414 -36.13 19.07 11.57
CA GLY A 414 -37.37 18.32 11.40
C GLY A 414 -37.42 16.91 12.02
N GLN A 415 -36.31 16.41 12.59
CA GLN A 415 -36.24 15.04 13.12
C GLN A 415 -36.10 14.95 14.65
N ASN A 416 -36.04 16.10 15.35
CA ASN A 416 -35.79 16.15 16.80
C ASN A 416 -34.61 15.28 17.27
N GLN A 417 -33.57 15.23 16.44
CA GLN A 417 -32.34 14.45 16.65
C GLN A 417 -31.13 15.38 16.59
N MET A 418 -30.08 14.98 17.31
CA MET A 418 -28.77 15.60 17.23
C MET A 418 -27.84 14.61 16.50
N GLY A 419 -27.32 15.02 15.35
CA GLY A 419 -26.38 14.23 14.56
C GLY A 419 -24.95 14.63 14.82
N MET A 420 -24.04 13.66 14.76
CA MET A 420 -22.59 13.81 14.80
C MET A 420 -21.98 13.09 13.60
N ILE A 421 -21.02 13.74 12.96
CA ILE A 421 -20.31 13.20 11.80
C ILE A 421 -18.81 13.34 12.07
N HIS A 422 -18.09 12.24 11.96
CA HIS A 422 -16.62 12.23 11.88
C HIS A 422 -16.25 12.01 10.43
N ASP A 423 -15.41 12.87 9.86
CA ASP A 423 -14.95 12.76 8.49
C ASP A 423 -13.46 13.04 8.35
N SER A 424 -12.86 12.39 7.37
CA SER A 424 -11.45 12.54 7.00
C SER A 424 -11.30 12.37 5.49
N THR A 425 -10.30 13.06 4.93
CA THR A 425 -9.93 12.94 3.52
C THR A 425 -8.46 12.61 3.43
N TRP A 426 -8.10 11.69 2.53
CA TRP A 426 -6.71 11.27 2.37
C TRP A 426 -6.36 10.88 0.95
N GLY A 427 -5.06 10.76 0.72
CA GLY A 427 -4.49 10.13 -0.45
C GLY A 427 -3.21 9.41 -0.09
N SER A 428 -2.88 8.33 -0.78
CA SER A 428 -1.67 7.58 -0.52
C SER A 428 -0.99 7.16 -1.82
N VAL A 429 0.33 7.01 -1.76
CA VAL A 429 1.13 6.49 -2.87
C VAL A 429 2.32 5.72 -2.35
N LEU A 430 2.63 4.61 -3.00
CA LEU A 430 3.77 3.74 -2.66
C LEU A 430 4.77 3.73 -3.82
N VAL A 431 6.04 3.96 -3.51
CA VAL A 431 7.14 3.87 -4.48
C VAL A 431 7.41 2.40 -4.82
N PRO A 432 7.20 1.97 -6.08
CA PRO A 432 7.29 0.54 -6.43
C PRO A 432 8.68 -0.06 -6.21
N GLU A 433 9.74 0.69 -6.49
CA GLU A 433 11.13 0.24 -6.37
C GLU A 433 11.57 0.00 -4.92
N TYR A 434 10.90 0.67 -3.96
CA TYR A 434 11.22 0.61 -2.53
C TYR A 434 10.23 -0.26 -1.77
N SER A 435 9.49 -1.09 -2.49
CA SER A 435 8.49 -1.99 -1.92
C SER A 435 8.58 -3.39 -2.51
N MET A 436 8.07 -4.37 -1.78
CA MET A 436 7.95 -5.76 -2.23
C MET A 436 6.72 -6.41 -1.58
N ARG A 437 5.93 -7.12 -2.37
CA ARG A 437 4.79 -7.89 -1.86
C ARG A 437 5.26 -9.21 -1.25
N ILE A 438 4.60 -9.63 -0.20
CA ILE A 438 4.77 -10.97 0.37
C ILE A 438 3.51 -11.77 0.04
N ALA A 439 3.68 -12.89 -0.65
CA ALA A 439 2.56 -13.74 -1.03
C ALA A 439 2.40 -14.87 0.00
N PHE A 440 1.36 -14.79 0.83
CA PHE A 440 0.96 -15.83 1.76
C PHE A 440 -0.17 -16.67 1.14
N PRO A 441 -0.38 -17.92 1.60
CA PRO A 441 -1.56 -18.69 1.22
C PRO A 441 -2.85 -17.91 1.52
N ALA A 442 -3.83 -17.99 0.57
CA ALA A 442 -5.11 -17.28 0.66
C ALA A 442 -6.04 -17.87 1.74
#